data_35947e773c673ad035ae8fc4f83d5c33
#
_entry.id   35947e773c673ad035ae8fc4f83d5c33
#
_cell.length_a   1.000
_cell.length_b   1.000
_cell.length_c   1.000
_cell.angle_alpha   90.00
_cell.angle_beta   90.00
_cell.angle_gamma   90.00
#
_symmetry.space_group_name_H-M   'P 1'
#
loop_
_entity.id
_entity.type
_entity.pdbx_description
1 polymer ?
#
loop_
_entity_poly.entity_id
_entity_poly.type
_entity_poly.pdbx_seq_one_letter_code
_entity_poly.pdbx_strand_id
1 'polypeptide(L)'
;MAKVCAIIWIEWTMKHQIDPKIDCVFKALLGAENNRNLLVHFLNAIIGSDLSASIDSVEIINPYNEKEFLEDKLSIVDVKAKDTSGAIYQIEIQLVSYANLPERILYNWADIYSQQLQSGDHFHVLRPTYSIWLLADNLLENDTDYIHTYKIKDDKGRTLNNHCGIWLLELEKFNAQQIETEQQRWLRFFKEGDSLNDEAGLPDWMTTEEMRQAMNTLRQFSEKERDYHAYQARQNFLREQLTIQYELDQVHKAKLEAEKREQAALDLAKQKDLEIERLKALLAKTTWIKPI
;
A
#
# COMPACT_ATOMS: atom_id res chain seq x y z
N MET A 1 -53.19 -16.63 -14.08
CA MET A 1 -52.20 -17.53 -13.47
C MET A 1 -50.82 -16.92 -13.68
N ALA A 2 -50.33 -16.21 -12.69
CA ALA A 2 -49.00 -15.62 -12.72
C ALA A 2 -47.98 -16.69 -12.32
N LYS A 3 -47.07 -17.06 -13.24
CA LYS A 3 -45.91 -17.88 -12.93
C LYS A 3 -44.95 -17.04 -12.09
N VAL A 4 -44.91 -17.29 -10.80
CA VAL A 4 -43.85 -16.84 -9.92
C VAL A 4 -42.63 -17.65 -10.32
N CYS A 5 -41.67 -17.02 -11.03
CA CYS A 5 -40.33 -17.58 -11.18
C CYS A 5 -39.69 -17.55 -9.79
N ALA A 6 -39.66 -18.69 -9.12
CA ALA A 6 -38.82 -18.88 -7.96
C ALA A 6 -37.37 -18.80 -8.44
N ILE A 7 -36.70 -17.68 -8.11
CA ILE A 7 -35.26 -17.59 -8.22
C ILE A 7 -34.71 -18.55 -7.16
N ILE A 8 -34.23 -19.69 -7.62
CA ILE A 8 -33.53 -20.64 -6.76
C ILE A 8 -32.20 -19.95 -6.43
N TRP A 9 -32.11 -19.40 -5.24
CA TRP A 9 -30.85 -18.96 -4.68
C TRP A 9 -30.01 -20.21 -4.41
N ILE A 10 -29.02 -20.46 -5.24
CA ILE A 10 -28.02 -21.47 -4.95
C ILE A 10 -27.10 -20.83 -3.93
N GLU A 11 -27.29 -21.13 -2.66
CA GLU A 11 -26.33 -20.83 -1.61
C GLU A 11 -24.99 -21.43 -2.03
N TRP A 12 -23.97 -20.60 -2.17
CA TRP A 12 -22.64 -21.05 -2.53
C TRP A 12 -21.68 -20.84 -1.36
N THR A 13 -20.76 -21.78 -1.20
CA THR A 13 -19.64 -21.68 -0.27
C THR A 13 -18.35 -21.75 -1.07
N MET A 14 -17.39 -20.88 -0.82
CA MET A 14 -16.09 -20.94 -1.50
C MET A 14 -15.34 -22.21 -1.09
N LYS A 15 -14.75 -22.89 -2.07
CA LYS A 15 -13.93 -24.09 -1.83
C LYS A 15 -12.71 -23.79 -0.97
N HIS A 16 -12.13 -22.61 -1.15
CA HIS A 16 -10.95 -22.11 -0.44
C HIS A 16 -11.14 -20.65 -0.09
N GLN A 17 -10.62 -20.26 1.05
CA GLN A 17 -10.58 -18.87 1.47
C GLN A 17 -9.58 -18.08 0.60
N ILE A 18 -10.00 -16.97 0.04
CA ILE A 18 -9.22 -16.15 -0.87
C ILE A 18 -9.10 -14.72 -0.30
N ASP A 19 -7.87 -14.30 -0.07
CA ASP A 19 -7.57 -12.93 0.38
C ASP A 19 -7.49 -11.99 -0.84
N PRO A 20 -8.38 -10.99 -0.95
CA PRO A 20 -8.40 -10.04 -2.07
C PRO A 20 -7.14 -9.14 -2.13
N LYS A 21 -6.34 -9.10 -1.06
CA LYS A 21 -5.09 -8.32 -1.00
C LYS A 21 -3.93 -8.99 -1.71
N ILE A 22 -4.01 -10.27 -2.03
CA ILE A 22 -2.96 -10.96 -2.78
C ILE A 22 -2.93 -10.43 -4.22
N ASP A 23 -1.77 -10.04 -4.71
CA ASP A 23 -1.59 -9.31 -5.99
C ASP A 23 -2.25 -9.98 -7.19
N CYS A 24 -2.18 -11.31 -7.33
CA CYS A 24 -2.84 -12.03 -8.41
C CYS A 24 -4.38 -11.96 -8.33
N VAL A 25 -4.95 -11.92 -7.13
CA VAL A 25 -6.39 -11.73 -6.90
C VAL A 25 -6.77 -10.28 -7.15
N PHE A 26 -5.98 -9.35 -6.61
CA PHE A 26 -6.16 -7.91 -6.82
C PHE A 26 -6.18 -7.55 -8.32
N LYS A 27 -5.24 -8.09 -9.08
CA LYS A 27 -5.19 -7.95 -10.55
C LYS A 27 -6.41 -8.56 -11.24
N ALA A 28 -6.90 -9.69 -10.77
CA ALA A 28 -8.12 -10.29 -11.31
C ALA A 28 -9.37 -9.46 -10.99
N LEU A 29 -9.40 -8.80 -9.82
CA LEU A 29 -10.51 -7.93 -9.41
C LEU A 29 -10.53 -6.61 -10.19
N LEU A 30 -9.41 -5.89 -10.24
CA LEU A 30 -9.36 -4.52 -10.76
C LEU A 30 -8.61 -4.38 -12.09
N GLY A 31 -7.77 -5.37 -12.47
CA GLY A 31 -6.95 -5.34 -13.67
C GLY A 31 -7.46 -6.20 -14.82
N ALA A 32 -8.58 -6.90 -14.67
CA ALA A 32 -9.13 -7.76 -15.71
C ALA A 32 -10.20 -7.03 -16.55
N GLU A 33 -10.15 -7.19 -17.87
CA GLU A 33 -11.07 -6.54 -18.82
C GLU A 33 -12.56 -6.83 -18.53
N ASN A 34 -12.87 -8.02 -18.09
CA ASN A 34 -14.25 -8.42 -17.73
C ASN A 34 -14.74 -7.77 -16.42
N ASN A 35 -13.83 -7.17 -15.65
CA ASN A 35 -14.12 -6.49 -14.39
C ASN A 35 -13.84 -4.96 -14.49
N ARG A 36 -13.76 -4.41 -15.70
CA ARG A 36 -13.51 -2.97 -15.93
C ARG A 36 -14.49 -2.06 -15.18
N ASN A 37 -15.75 -2.47 -15.06
CA ASN A 37 -16.77 -1.77 -14.28
C ASN A 37 -16.42 -1.70 -12.79
N LEU A 38 -15.83 -2.76 -12.21
CA LEU A 38 -15.35 -2.74 -10.82
C LEU A 38 -14.23 -1.72 -10.65
N LEU A 39 -13.30 -1.64 -11.62
CA LEU A 39 -12.23 -0.63 -11.61
C LEU A 39 -12.79 0.79 -11.66
N VAL A 40 -13.73 1.07 -12.56
CA VAL A 40 -14.39 2.38 -12.66
C VAL A 40 -15.09 2.72 -11.35
N HIS A 41 -15.85 1.79 -10.78
CA HIS A 41 -16.54 1.99 -9.51
C HIS A 41 -15.55 2.24 -8.35
N PHE A 42 -14.47 1.45 -8.27
CA PHE A 42 -13.41 1.65 -7.28
C PHE A 42 -12.77 3.04 -7.40
N LEU A 43 -12.35 3.44 -8.60
CA LEU A 43 -11.74 4.74 -8.84
C LEU A 43 -12.67 5.89 -8.42
N ASN A 44 -13.94 5.86 -8.83
CA ASN A 44 -14.92 6.86 -8.43
C ASN A 44 -15.17 6.88 -6.91
N ALA A 45 -15.17 5.71 -6.28
CA ALA A 45 -15.32 5.60 -4.83
C ALA A 45 -14.14 6.20 -4.04
N ILE A 46 -12.92 6.00 -4.52
CA ILE A 46 -11.70 6.42 -3.81
C ILE A 46 -11.36 7.88 -4.09
N ILE A 47 -11.38 8.30 -5.35
CA ILE A 47 -10.86 9.61 -5.77
C ILE A 47 -11.90 10.52 -6.43
N GLY A 48 -13.12 10.03 -6.65
CA GLY A 48 -14.16 10.76 -7.41
C GLY A 48 -14.47 12.14 -6.85
N SER A 49 -14.43 12.33 -5.52
CA SER A 49 -14.63 13.64 -4.87
C SER A 49 -13.52 14.65 -5.16
N ASP A 50 -12.34 14.19 -5.57
CA ASP A 50 -11.19 15.02 -5.90
C ASP A 50 -11.11 15.38 -7.39
N LEU A 51 -11.93 14.72 -8.21
CA LEU A 51 -11.99 14.94 -9.66
C LEU A 51 -13.05 15.96 -10.03
N SER A 52 -12.87 16.62 -11.17
CA SER A 52 -13.83 17.59 -11.71
C SER A 52 -15.10 16.93 -12.29
N ALA A 53 -15.02 15.67 -12.65
CA ALA A 53 -16.12 14.84 -13.16
C ALA A 53 -15.88 13.37 -12.81
N SER A 54 -16.96 12.61 -12.72
CA SER A 54 -16.91 11.16 -12.55
C SER A 54 -16.22 10.49 -13.74
N ILE A 55 -15.53 9.39 -13.46
CA ILE A 55 -14.92 8.52 -14.48
C ILE A 55 -16.04 7.64 -15.04
N ASP A 56 -16.32 7.77 -16.34
CA ASP A 56 -17.35 6.96 -17.02
C ASP A 56 -16.79 5.63 -17.52
N SER A 57 -15.55 5.64 -18.02
CA SER A 57 -14.91 4.44 -18.52
C SER A 57 -13.38 4.58 -18.49
N VAL A 58 -12.70 3.44 -18.43
CA VAL A 58 -11.24 3.34 -18.52
C VAL A 58 -10.84 2.26 -19.49
N GLU A 59 -9.68 2.38 -20.07
CA GLU A 59 -8.93 1.34 -20.76
C GLU A 59 -7.87 0.80 -19.81
N ILE A 60 -7.83 -0.51 -19.63
CA ILE A 60 -6.76 -1.16 -18.84
C ILE A 60 -5.55 -1.28 -19.77
N ILE A 61 -4.45 -0.66 -19.39
CA ILE A 61 -3.24 -0.61 -20.20
C ILE A 61 -2.13 -1.48 -19.59
N ASN A 62 -1.08 -1.73 -20.38
CA ASN A 62 0.05 -2.54 -19.95
C ASN A 62 0.61 -2.04 -18.60
N PRO A 63 0.65 -2.87 -17.56
CA PRO A 63 1.18 -2.49 -16.25
C PRO A 63 2.71 -2.38 -16.22
N TYR A 64 3.40 -2.88 -17.24
CA TYR A 64 4.86 -2.73 -17.37
C TYR A 64 5.15 -1.33 -17.90
N ASN A 65 5.98 -0.60 -17.16
CA ASN A 65 6.55 0.64 -17.68
C ASN A 65 7.68 0.26 -18.65
N GLU A 66 7.60 0.76 -19.88
CA GLU A 66 8.60 0.48 -20.90
C GLU A 66 9.95 1.06 -20.48
N LYS A 67 11.02 0.26 -20.66
CA LYS A 67 12.38 0.74 -20.46
C LYS A 67 12.83 1.46 -21.70
N GLU A 68 13.34 2.66 -21.55
CA GLU A 68 13.98 3.40 -22.63
C GLU A 68 15.41 2.89 -22.89
N PHE A 69 16.07 2.43 -21.80
CA PHE A 69 17.41 1.82 -21.86
C PHE A 69 17.43 0.51 -21.07
N LEU A 70 18.33 -0.41 -21.44
CA LEU A 70 18.51 -1.73 -20.79
C LEU A 70 18.87 -1.62 -19.28
N GLU A 71 19.48 -0.51 -18.88
CA GLU A 71 19.91 -0.23 -17.51
C GLU A 71 18.82 0.40 -16.63
N ASP A 72 17.69 0.82 -17.24
CA ASP A 72 16.59 1.43 -16.50
C ASP A 72 15.96 0.44 -15.53
N LYS A 73 15.61 0.92 -14.33
CA LYS A 73 14.89 0.13 -13.36
C LYS A 73 13.48 -0.15 -13.86
N LEU A 74 13.14 -1.44 -14.07
CA LEU A 74 11.80 -1.83 -14.46
C LEU A 74 10.82 -1.51 -13.33
N SER A 75 9.87 -0.62 -13.58
CA SER A 75 8.73 -0.37 -12.71
C SER A 75 7.54 -1.18 -13.22
N ILE A 76 7.00 -2.05 -12.36
CA ILE A 76 5.81 -2.86 -12.65
C ILE A 76 4.77 -2.46 -11.61
N VAL A 77 3.60 -2.06 -12.10
CA VAL A 77 2.46 -1.69 -11.25
C VAL A 77 1.41 -2.80 -11.28
N ASP A 78 0.56 -2.87 -10.26
CA ASP A 78 -0.46 -3.93 -10.20
C ASP A 78 -1.56 -3.69 -11.22
N VAL A 79 -2.11 -2.49 -11.29
CA VAL A 79 -3.12 -2.09 -12.28
C VAL A 79 -2.79 -0.71 -12.83
N LYS A 80 -2.84 -0.57 -14.16
CA LYS A 80 -2.67 0.70 -14.86
C LYS A 80 -3.83 0.91 -15.84
N ALA A 81 -4.45 2.07 -15.78
CA ALA A 81 -5.60 2.39 -16.61
C ALA A 81 -5.54 3.82 -17.12
N LYS A 82 -6.29 4.10 -18.20
CA LYS A 82 -6.41 5.42 -18.81
C LYS A 82 -7.89 5.71 -19.08
N ASP A 83 -8.35 6.90 -18.72
CA ASP A 83 -9.71 7.31 -19.02
C ASP A 83 -9.82 8.02 -20.39
N THR A 84 -11.04 8.40 -20.74
CA THR A 84 -11.35 9.11 -21.99
C THR A 84 -10.75 10.50 -22.09
N SER A 85 -10.38 11.13 -20.96
CA SER A 85 -9.67 12.42 -20.93
C SER A 85 -8.17 12.29 -21.15
N GLY A 86 -7.68 11.05 -21.07
CA GLY A 86 -6.27 10.68 -21.15
C GLY A 86 -5.57 10.65 -19.78
N ALA A 87 -6.28 10.90 -18.69
CA ALA A 87 -5.70 10.76 -17.35
C ALA A 87 -5.31 9.31 -17.07
N ILE A 88 -4.16 9.11 -16.43
CA ILE A 88 -3.59 7.80 -16.12
C ILE A 88 -3.78 7.50 -14.64
N TYR A 89 -4.21 6.29 -14.35
CA TYR A 89 -4.44 5.77 -13.01
C TYR A 89 -3.52 4.59 -12.78
N GLN A 90 -2.76 4.65 -11.70
CA GLN A 90 -1.97 3.56 -11.16
C GLN A 90 -2.62 3.11 -9.85
N ILE A 91 -2.86 1.82 -9.70
CA ILE A 91 -3.38 1.25 -8.46
C ILE A 91 -2.43 0.14 -8.02
N GLU A 92 -2.00 0.21 -6.77
CA GLU A 92 -1.07 -0.72 -6.14
C GLU A 92 -1.66 -1.27 -4.86
N ILE A 93 -1.36 -2.53 -4.56
CA ILE A 93 -1.58 -3.11 -3.24
C ILE A 93 -0.25 -3.52 -2.62
N GLN A 94 0.02 -3.03 -1.41
CA GLN A 94 1.26 -3.26 -0.70
C GLN A 94 0.98 -3.94 0.63
N LEU A 95 1.42 -5.19 0.78
CA LEU A 95 1.13 -6.01 1.96
C LEU A 95 2.13 -5.81 3.10
N VAL A 96 3.35 -5.39 2.77
CA VAL A 96 4.45 -5.22 3.74
C VAL A 96 5.00 -3.82 3.61
N SER A 97 5.00 -3.05 4.68
CA SER A 97 5.64 -1.74 4.72
C SER A 97 7.16 -1.87 4.89
N TYR A 98 7.92 -0.95 4.30
CA TYR A 98 9.37 -0.86 4.45
C TYR A 98 9.83 0.61 4.35
N ALA A 99 11.01 0.89 4.90
CA ALA A 99 11.49 2.26 5.12
C ALA A 99 11.51 3.15 3.86
N ASN A 100 11.76 2.56 2.66
CA ASN A 100 11.86 3.32 1.41
C ASN A 100 10.57 3.27 0.56
N LEU A 101 9.44 2.92 1.18
CA LEU A 101 8.16 2.88 0.47
C LEU A 101 7.71 4.26 -0.03
N PRO A 102 7.86 5.36 0.73
CA PRO A 102 7.53 6.71 0.25
C PRO A 102 8.29 7.11 -1.01
N GLU A 103 9.60 6.81 -1.07
CA GLU A 103 10.43 7.10 -2.23
C GLU A 103 9.98 6.27 -3.45
N ARG A 104 9.63 5.01 -3.25
CA ARG A 104 9.10 4.15 -4.32
C ARG A 104 7.76 4.67 -4.84
N ILE A 105 6.86 5.10 -3.96
CA ILE A 105 5.57 5.69 -4.33
C ILE A 105 5.78 6.89 -5.26
N LEU A 106 6.65 7.82 -4.84
CA LEU A 106 6.95 9.02 -5.62
C LEU A 106 7.66 8.68 -6.93
N TYR A 107 8.63 7.75 -6.91
CA TYR A 107 9.34 7.30 -8.09
C TYR A 107 8.39 6.70 -9.13
N ASN A 108 7.50 5.79 -8.74
CA ASN A 108 6.55 5.14 -9.64
C ASN A 108 5.60 6.16 -10.28
N TRP A 109 5.10 7.13 -9.50
CA TRP A 109 4.28 8.21 -10.04
C TRP A 109 5.06 9.04 -11.08
N ALA A 110 6.29 9.45 -10.75
CA ALA A 110 7.13 10.27 -11.63
C ALA A 110 7.50 9.53 -12.93
N ASP A 111 7.81 8.24 -12.83
CA ASP A 111 8.14 7.37 -13.94
C ASP A 111 6.96 7.30 -14.93
N ILE A 112 5.75 7.00 -14.46
CA ILE A 112 4.55 6.95 -15.30
C ILE A 112 4.23 8.32 -15.91
N TYR A 113 4.44 9.40 -15.16
CA TYR A 113 4.20 10.76 -15.67
C TYR A 113 5.20 11.14 -16.74
N SER A 114 6.48 10.83 -16.57
CA SER A 114 7.54 11.14 -17.53
C SER A 114 7.42 10.34 -18.84
N GLN A 115 7.00 9.08 -18.76
CA GLN A 115 6.83 8.19 -19.92
C GLN A 115 5.70 8.59 -20.86
N GLN A 116 4.89 9.58 -20.53
CA GLN A 116 3.89 10.13 -21.45
C GLN A 116 4.51 10.92 -22.61
N LEU A 117 5.77 11.32 -22.50
CA LEU A 117 6.47 12.10 -23.52
C LEU A 117 7.46 11.23 -24.27
N GLN A 118 7.43 11.36 -25.58
CA GLN A 118 8.47 10.83 -26.48
C GLN A 118 9.40 11.95 -26.95
N SER A 119 10.54 11.58 -27.52
CA SER A 119 11.48 12.55 -28.08
C SER A 119 10.80 13.41 -29.16
N GLY A 120 10.79 14.71 -28.96
CA GLY A 120 10.15 15.69 -29.84
C GLY A 120 8.73 16.12 -29.45
N ASP A 121 8.13 15.48 -28.45
CA ASP A 121 6.80 15.86 -27.97
C ASP A 121 6.82 17.19 -27.18
N HIS A 122 5.69 17.87 -27.20
CA HIS A 122 5.49 19.09 -26.43
C HIS A 122 4.82 18.81 -25.10
N PHE A 123 5.17 19.54 -24.03
CA PHE A 123 4.63 19.35 -22.68
C PHE A 123 3.10 19.46 -22.56
N HIS A 124 2.40 20.08 -23.53
CA HIS A 124 0.95 20.19 -23.53
C HIS A 124 0.21 18.85 -23.73
N VAL A 125 0.92 17.80 -24.18
CA VAL A 125 0.30 16.47 -24.32
C VAL A 125 0.23 15.72 -22.99
N LEU A 126 0.98 16.14 -21.97
CA LEU A 126 0.93 15.54 -20.64
C LEU A 126 -0.49 15.57 -20.06
N ARG A 127 -0.87 14.49 -19.44
CA ARG A 127 -2.17 14.32 -18.77
C ARG A 127 -1.97 14.04 -17.28
N PRO A 128 -2.99 14.28 -16.45
CA PRO A 128 -2.94 13.93 -15.04
C PRO A 128 -2.54 12.47 -14.83
N THR A 129 -1.74 12.23 -13.80
CA THR A 129 -1.36 10.90 -13.34
C THR A 129 -1.73 10.78 -11.87
N TYR A 130 -2.55 9.79 -11.56
CA TYR A 130 -3.09 9.53 -10.24
C TYR A 130 -2.59 8.17 -9.76
N SER A 131 -2.02 8.14 -8.56
CA SER A 131 -1.41 6.96 -7.96
C SER A 131 -2.15 6.61 -6.66
N ILE A 132 -2.73 5.42 -6.60
CA ILE A 132 -3.55 4.95 -5.47
C ILE A 132 -2.86 3.73 -4.88
N TRP A 133 -2.55 3.79 -3.60
CA TRP A 133 -1.85 2.75 -2.86
C TRP A 133 -2.72 2.23 -1.72
N LEU A 134 -3.11 0.95 -1.80
CA LEU A 134 -3.73 0.24 -0.69
C LEU A 134 -2.60 -0.40 0.13
N LEU A 135 -2.47 0.04 1.36
CA LEU A 135 -1.45 -0.44 2.29
C LEU A 135 -2.11 -1.35 3.31
N ALA A 136 -1.72 -2.62 3.35
CA ALA A 136 -2.21 -3.55 4.38
C ALA A 136 -1.59 -3.26 5.74
N ASP A 137 -0.41 -2.62 5.75
CA ASP A 137 0.33 -2.23 6.96
C ASP A 137 0.39 -0.71 7.10
N ASN A 138 0.67 -0.19 8.29
CA ASN A 138 0.74 1.24 8.56
C ASN A 138 2.06 1.83 8.07
N LEU A 139 1.99 2.92 7.32
CA LEU A 139 3.14 3.71 6.88
C LEU A 139 3.36 4.95 7.76
N LEU A 140 2.27 5.59 8.18
CA LEU A 140 2.29 6.85 8.95
C LEU A 140 1.92 6.56 10.41
N GLU A 141 2.88 6.11 11.21
CA GLU A 141 2.64 5.63 12.58
C GLU A 141 1.97 6.64 13.52
N ASN A 142 2.24 7.94 13.33
CA ASN A 142 1.76 9.01 14.23
C ASN A 142 0.44 9.65 13.76
N ASP A 143 -0.20 9.11 12.75
CA ASP A 143 -1.47 9.60 12.20
C ASP A 143 -2.56 8.52 12.36
N THR A 144 -3.77 8.93 12.71
CA THR A 144 -4.94 8.05 12.88
C THR A 144 -5.82 7.99 11.64
N ASP A 145 -5.63 8.90 10.70
CA ASP A 145 -6.37 8.92 9.46
C ASP A 145 -5.96 7.73 8.59
N TYR A 146 -6.94 7.13 7.94
CA TYR A 146 -6.71 5.97 7.08
C TYR A 146 -6.60 6.31 5.59
N ILE A 147 -6.79 7.60 5.23
CA ILE A 147 -6.64 8.12 3.85
C ILE A 147 -5.82 9.39 3.88
N HIS A 148 -4.78 9.42 3.07
CA HIS A 148 -3.90 10.56 2.91
C HIS A 148 -3.79 10.92 1.43
N THR A 149 -4.03 12.20 1.11
CA THR A 149 -3.98 12.71 -0.27
C THR A 149 -2.86 13.72 -0.43
N TYR A 150 -1.92 13.42 -1.32
CA TYR A 150 -0.80 14.28 -1.65
C TYR A 150 -0.97 14.92 -3.02
N LYS A 151 -0.76 16.25 -3.09
CA LYS A 151 -0.83 17.07 -4.31
C LYS A 151 0.32 18.07 -4.27
N ILE A 152 0.83 18.50 -5.43
CA ILE A 152 1.88 19.50 -5.51
C ILE A 152 1.29 20.89 -5.25
N LYS A 153 1.67 21.50 -4.12
CA LYS A 153 1.21 22.82 -3.66
C LYS A 153 2.39 23.66 -3.19
N ASP A 154 2.22 24.98 -3.22
CA ASP A 154 3.17 25.92 -2.62
C ASP A 154 2.96 26.02 -1.09
N ASP A 155 3.80 26.85 -0.43
CA ASP A 155 3.76 27.12 1.00
C ASP A 155 2.44 27.77 1.49
N LYS A 156 1.62 28.29 0.58
CA LYS A 156 0.30 28.88 0.84
C LYS A 156 -0.86 27.95 0.48
N GLY A 157 -0.56 26.68 0.12
CA GLY A 157 -1.55 25.68 -0.25
C GLY A 157 -2.11 25.82 -1.66
N ARG A 158 -1.54 26.69 -2.52
CA ARG A 158 -1.98 26.85 -3.91
C ARG A 158 -1.42 25.74 -4.76
N THR A 159 -2.27 25.06 -5.51
CA THR A 159 -1.89 23.95 -6.39
C THR A 159 -1.09 24.46 -7.59
N LEU A 160 0.05 23.81 -7.93
CA LEU A 160 0.83 24.14 -9.12
C LEU A 160 0.05 23.80 -10.39
N ASN A 161 -0.44 22.57 -10.47
CA ASN A 161 -1.39 22.07 -11.46
C ASN A 161 -2.09 20.82 -10.87
N ASN A 162 -3.09 20.29 -11.58
CA ASN A 162 -3.84 19.11 -11.14
C ASN A 162 -3.33 17.80 -11.77
N HIS A 163 -2.06 17.75 -12.19
CA HIS A 163 -1.48 16.57 -12.80
C HIS A 163 -0.96 15.54 -11.80
N CYS A 164 -0.73 15.92 -10.54
CA CYS A 164 -0.27 15.03 -9.49
C CYS A 164 -1.37 14.79 -8.46
N GLY A 165 -1.65 13.52 -8.19
CA GLY A 165 -2.43 13.08 -7.04
C GLY A 165 -1.93 11.71 -6.59
N ILE A 166 -1.59 11.58 -5.30
CA ILE A 166 -1.21 10.31 -4.69
C ILE A 166 -2.11 10.08 -3.49
N TRP A 167 -2.81 8.95 -3.45
CA TRP A 167 -3.69 8.53 -2.35
C TRP A 167 -3.08 7.32 -1.67
N LEU A 168 -2.89 7.41 -0.37
CA LEU A 168 -2.50 6.28 0.49
C LEU A 168 -3.71 5.89 1.34
N LEU A 169 -4.04 4.59 1.32
CA LEU A 169 -5.19 4.01 2.01
C LEU A 169 -4.65 2.94 2.96
N GLU A 170 -4.55 3.25 4.25
CA GLU A 170 -4.00 2.36 5.28
C GLU A 170 -5.10 1.49 5.89
N LEU A 171 -5.21 0.24 5.40
CA LEU A 171 -6.32 -0.65 5.73
C LEU A 171 -6.41 -0.99 7.21
N GLU A 172 -5.26 -1.10 7.92
CA GLU A 172 -5.25 -1.40 9.36
C GLU A 172 -5.92 -0.30 10.18
N LYS A 173 -5.78 0.97 9.79
CA LYS A 173 -6.40 2.11 10.48
C LYS A 173 -7.90 2.22 10.23
N PHE A 174 -8.41 1.60 9.15
CA PHE A 174 -9.83 1.65 8.83
C PHE A 174 -10.63 0.80 9.82
N ASN A 175 -11.53 1.43 10.59
CA ASN A 175 -12.32 0.80 11.64
C ASN A 175 -13.79 1.27 11.71
N ALA A 176 -14.33 1.80 10.60
CA ALA A 176 -15.71 2.28 10.55
C ALA A 176 -16.69 1.18 10.99
N GLN A 177 -17.56 1.45 11.96
CA GLN A 177 -18.53 0.49 12.47
C GLN A 177 -19.70 0.30 11.50
N GLN A 178 -20.06 1.35 10.78
CA GLN A 178 -21.09 1.35 9.74
C GLN A 178 -20.47 1.76 8.40
N ILE A 179 -20.95 1.17 7.34
CA ILE A 179 -20.50 1.46 5.97
C ILE A 179 -21.52 2.40 5.34
N GLU A 180 -21.14 3.65 5.18
CA GLU A 180 -21.99 4.73 4.67
C GLU A 180 -21.64 5.14 3.24
N THR A 181 -20.41 4.89 2.81
CA THR A 181 -19.90 5.29 1.50
C THR A 181 -19.32 4.11 0.71
N GLU A 182 -19.27 4.24 -0.62
CA GLU A 182 -18.64 3.24 -1.49
C GLU A 182 -17.13 3.13 -1.22
N GLN A 183 -16.48 4.22 -0.83
CA GLN A 183 -15.07 4.19 -0.38
C GLN A 183 -14.89 3.28 0.84
N GLN A 184 -15.70 3.47 1.88
CA GLN A 184 -15.67 2.61 3.08
C GLN A 184 -15.99 1.15 2.75
N ARG A 185 -16.89 0.92 1.78
CA ARG A 185 -17.26 -0.41 1.30
C ARG A 185 -16.06 -1.14 0.69
N TRP A 186 -15.32 -0.50 -0.20
CA TRP A 186 -14.11 -1.05 -0.79
C TRP A 186 -13.01 -1.30 0.24
N LEU A 187 -12.80 -0.36 1.17
CA LEU A 187 -11.81 -0.54 2.24
C LEU A 187 -12.15 -1.73 3.13
N ARG A 188 -13.44 -1.89 3.50
CA ARG A 188 -13.93 -3.04 4.26
C ARG A 188 -13.74 -4.34 3.48
N PHE A 189 -14.06 -4.33 2.19
CA PHE A 189 -13.88 -5.50 1.33
C PHE A 189 -12.41 -5.93 1.28
N PHE A 190 -11.47 -5.02 1.07
CA PHE A 190 -10.05 -5.39 1.07
C PHE A 190 -9.54 -5.78 2.46
N LYS A 191 -10.04 -5.18 3.53
CA LYS A 191 -9.62 -5.50 4.89
C LYS A 191 -10.11 -6.87 5.37
N GLU A 192 -11.36 -7.20 5.10
CA GLU A 192 -12.07 -8.35 5.69
C GLU A 192 -12.53 -9.39 4.65
N GLY A 193 -12.31 -9.16 3.38
CA GLY A 193 -12.82 -10.02 2.30
C GLY A 193 -12.35 -11.48 2.35
N ASP A 194 -11.21 -11.73 2.98
CA ASP A 194 -10.71 -13.08 3.23
C ASP A 194 -11.58 -13.90 4.20
N SER A 195 -12.38 -13.24 5.04
CA SER A 195 -13.31 -13.89 5.97
C SER A 195 -14.68 -14.19 5.37
N LEU A 196 -14.99 -13.68 4.18
CA LEU A 196 -16.29 -13.80 3.51
C LEU A 196 -16.36 -15.08 2.64
N ASN A 197 -16.72 -16.20 3.25
CA ASN A 197 -16.67 -17.53 2.60
C ASN A 197 -18.02 -18.06 2.13
N ASP A 198 -19.13 -17.49 2.60
CA ASP A 198 -20.47 -18.02 2.41
C ASP A 198 -21.46 -16.90 2.06
N GLU A 199 -22.29 -17.12 1.04
CA GLU A 199 -23.31 -16.15 0.63
C GLU A 199 -24.37 -15.92 1.70
N ALA A 200 -24.74 -16.97 2.45
CA ALA A 200 -25.75 -16.86 3.52
C ALA A 200 -25.30 -15.96 4.68
N GLY A 201 -23.99 -15.78 4.87
CA GLY A 201 -23.39 -14.96 5.93
C GLY A 201 -22.91 -13.58 5.45
N LEU A 202 -23.18 -13.19 4.19
CA LEU A 202 -22.72 -11.89 3.69
C LEU A 202 -23.41 -10.73 4.45
N PRO A 203 -22.64 -9.78 4.95
CA PRO A 203 -23.19 -8.60 5.62
C PRO A 203 -23.92 -7.69 4.63
N ASP A 204 -24.81 -6.84 5.13
CA ASP A 204 -25.64 -5.94 4.33
C ASP A 204 -24.83 -5.05 3.38
N TRP A 205 -23.64 -4.63 3.77
CA TRP A 205 -22.77 -3.80 2.94
C TRP A 205 -22.23 -4.53 1.70
N MET A 206 -22.37 -5.86 1.61
CA MET A 206 -21.99 -6.68 0.45
C MET A 206 -23.13 -6.86 -0.57
N THR A 207 -24.28 -6.25 -0.38
CA THR A 207 -25.48 -6.49 -1.20
C THR A 207 -25.51 -5.71 -2.53
N THR A 208 -24.54 -4.82 -2.79
CA THR A 208 -24.47 -4.10 -4.07
C THR A 208 -24.04 -5.02 -5.21
N GLU A 209 -24.33 -4.61 -6.45
CA GLU A 209 -23.97 -5.38 -7.64
C GLU A 209 -22.46 -5.56 -7.77
N GLU A 210 -21.70 -4.50 -7.52
CA GLU A 210 -20.23 -4.49 -7.59
C GLU A 210 -19.61 -5.41 -6.55
N MET A 211 -20.13 -5.41 -5.31
CA MET A 211 -19.61 -6.31 -4.27
C MET A 211 -19.93 -7.75 -4.57
N ARG A 212 -21.12 -8.06 -5.11
CA ARG A 212 -21.46 -9.40 -5.57
C ARG A 212 -20.55 -9.86 -6.72
N GLN A 213 -20.26 -8.98 -7.67
CA GLN A 213 -19.31 -9.26 -8.76
C GLN A 213 -17.90 -9.50 -8.22
N ALA A 214 -17.44 -8.68 -7.27
CA ALA A 214 -16.15 -8.87 -6.60
C ALA A 214 -16.10 -10.24 -5.90
N MET A 215 -17.11 -10.60 -5.13
CA MET A 215 -17.21 -11.92 -4.49
C MET A 215 -17.24 -13.06 -5.49
N ASN A 216 -17.94 -12.90 -6.62
CA ASN A 216 -17.96 -13.91 -7.68
C ASN A 216 -16.54 -14.10 -8.29
N THR A 217 -15.76 -13.04 -8.40
CA THR A 217 -14.36 -13.12 -8.84
C THR A 217 -13.52 -13.92 -7.84
N LEU A 218 -13.65 -13.67 -6.52
CA LEU A 218 -12.99 -14.46 -5.48
C LEU A 218 -13.38 -15.94 -5.55
N ARG A 219 -14.69 -16.22 -5.71
CA ARG A 219 -15.19 -17.58 -5.84
C ARG A 219 -14.58 -18.31 -7.04
N GLN A 220 -14.54 -17.67 -8.21
CA GLN A 220 -13.91 -18.25 -9.41
C GLN A 220 -12.43 -18.56 -9.18
N PHE A 221 -11.73 -17.72 -8.45
CA PHE A 221 -10.35 -17.95 -8.05
C PHE A 221 -10.21 -19.18 -7.14
N SER A 222 -11.13 -19.33 -6.19
CA SER A 222 -11.20 -20.49 -5.28
C SER A 222 -11.51 -21.81 -6.00
N GLU A 223 -12.34 -21.78 -7.06
CA GLU A 223 -12.80 -22.97 -7.76
C GLU A 223 -11.84 -23.45 -8.85
N LYS A 224 -11.13 -22.54 -9.53
CA LYS A 224 -10.17 -22.87 -10.59
C LYS A 224 -8.84 -23.30 -10.01
N GLU A 225 -8.52 -24.56 -10.15
CA GLU A 225 -7.32 -25.19 -9.56
C GLU A 225 -6.01 -24.46 -9.95
N ARG A 226 -5.88 -24.04 -11.21
CA ARG A 226 -4.73 -23.27 -11.69
C ARG A 226 -4.57 -21.92 -10.97
N ASP A 227 -5.67 -21.19 -10.80
CA ASP A 227 -5.66 -19.86 -10.20
C ASP A 227 -5.40 -19.99 -8.69
N TYR A 228 -5.97 -21.02 -8.06
CA TYR A 228 -5.69 -21.33 -6.66
C TYR A 228 -4.24 -21.75 -6.39
N HIS A 229 -3.62 -22.49 -7.28
CA HIS A 229 -2.19 -22.81 -7.16
C HIS A 229 -1.30 -21.57 -7.30
N ALA A 230 -1.63 -20.66 -8.22
CA ALA A 230 -0.91 -19.38 -8.35
C ALA A 230 -1.05 -18.53 -7.06
N TYR A 231 -2.26 -18.50 -6.49
CA TYR A 231 -2.53 -17.85 -5.20
C TYR A 231 -1.71 -18.44 -4.06
N GLN A 232 -1.67 -19.78 -3.93
CA GLN A 232 -0.86 -20.45 -2.91
C GLN A 232 0.63 -20.15 -3.05
N ALA A 233 1.16 -20.19 -4.28
CA ALA A 233 2.55 -19.86 -4.54
C ALA A 233 2.87 -18.42 -4.11
N ARG A 234 1.96 -17.48 -4.38
CA ARG A 234 2.12 -16.09 -3.98
C ARG A 234 2.03 -15.89 -2.47
N GLN A 235 1.11 -16.56 -1.81
CA GLN A 235 1.02 -16.57 -0.34
C GLN A 235 2.32 -17.10 0.31
N ASN A 236 2.86 -18.18 -0.20
CA ASN A 236 4.10 -18.75 0.33
C ASN A 236 5.28 -17.79 0.15
N PHE A 237 5.42 -17.17 -1.02
CA PHE A 237 6.41 -16.13 -1.26
C PHE A 237 6.29 -14.97 -0.26
N LEU A 238 5.07 -14.49 0.00
CA LEU A 238 4.84 -13.40 0.99
C LEU A 238 5.21 -13.83 2.41
N ARG A 239 4.91 -15.06 2.80
CA ARG A 239 5.32 -15.60 4.12
C ARG A 239 6.84 -15.63 4.26
N GLU A 240 7.55 -16.02 3.21
CA GLU A 240 9.02 -16.00 3.18
C GLU A 240 9.56 -14.57 3.31
N GLN A 241 8.99 -13.61 2.57
CA GLN A 241 9.38 -12.20 2.65
C GLN A 241 9.14 -11.62 4.06
N LEU A 242 8.00 -11.90 4.68
CA LEU A 242 7.68 -11.49 6.04
C LEU A 242 8.66 -12.10 7.06
N THR A 243 9.04 -13.36 6.87
CA THR A 243 10.02 -14.04 7.74
C THR A 243 11.38 -13.36 7.63
N ILE A 244 11.86 -13.10 6.41
CA ILE A 244 13.13 -12.39 6.17
C ILE A 244 13.10 -10.99 6.79
N GLN A 245 12.00 -10.25 6.60
CA GLN A 245 11.86 -8.92 7.18
C GLN A 245 11.90 -8.97 8.71
N TYR A 246 11.19 -9.90 9.32
CA TYR A 246 11.21 -10.09 10.76
C TYR A 246 12.62 -10.40 11.29
N GLU A 247 13.37 -11.29 10.61
CA GLU A 247 14.76 -11.61 10.99
C GLU A 247 15.68 -10.39 10.87
N LEU A 248 15.55 -9.61 9.80
CA LEU A 248 16.31 -8.36 9.61
C LEU A 248 16.00 -7.34 10.72
N ASP A 249 14.74 -7.19 11.09
CA ASP A 249 14.33 -6.30 12.18
C ASP A 249 14.89 -6.74 13.54
N GLN A 250 14.95 -8.05 13.81
CA GLN A 250 15.58 -8.58 15.03
C GLN A 250 17.08 -8.28 15.05
N VAL A 251 17.78 -8.49 13.93
CA VAL A 251 19.21 -8.15 13.80
C VAL A 251 19.44 -6.65 13.99
N HIS A 252 18.61 -5.81 13.39
CA HIS A 252 18.73 -4.37 13.53
C HIS A 252 18.51 -3.92 15.00
N LYS A 253 17.48 -4.44 15.66
CA LYS A 253 17.22 -4.17 17.09
C LYS A 253 18.40 -4.60 17.98
N ALA A 254 18.92 -5.80 17.75
CA ALA A 254 20.08 -6.33 18.50
C ALA A 254 21.33 -5.45 18.29
N LYS A 255 21.58 -4.99 17.06
CA LYS A 255 22.67 -4.06 16.72
C LYS A 255 22.52 -2.74 17.47
N LEU A 256 21.34 -2.12 17.43
CA LEU A 256 21.07 -0.86 18.12
C LEU A 256 21.26 -0.96 19.64
N GLU A 257 20.83 -2.08 20.23
CA GLU A 257 21.06 -2.36 21.65
C GLU A 257 22.55 -2.55 21.98
N ALA A 258 23.30 -3.22 21.11
CA ALA A 258 24.75 -3.39 21.27
C ALA A 258 25.47 -2.02 21.20
N GLU A 259 25.14 -1.19 20.23
CA GLU A 259 25.69 0.17 20.10
C GLU A 259 25.37 1.04 21.33
N LYS A 260 24.16 0.97 21.87
CA LYS A 260 23.80 1.67 23.12
C LYS A 260 24.61 1.18 24.32
N ARG A 261 24.86 -0.15 24.45
CA ARG A 261 25.68 -0.71 25.52
C ARG A 261 27.15 -0.29 25.37
N GLU A 262 27.67 -0.28 24.16
CA GLU A 262 29.02 0.18 23.87
C GLU A 262 29.19 1.67 24.23
N GLN A 263 28.26 2.53 23.81
CA GLN A 263 28.30 3.94 24.15
C GLN A 263 28.25 4.18 25.68
N ALA A 264 27.37 3.47 26.39
CA ALA A 264 27.29 3.54 27.85
C ALA A 264 28.58 3.08 28.53
N ALA A 265 29.23 2.04 28.01
CA ALA A 265 30.52 1.57 28.52
C ALA A 265 31.65 2.58 28.29
N LEU A 266 31.69 3.23 27.11
CA LEU A 266 32.63 4.30 26.80
C LEU A 266 32.45 5.53 27.72
N ASP A 267 31.22 5.91 27.98
CA ASP A 267 30.93 7.04 28.84
C ASP A 267 31.30 6.76 30.31
N LEU A 268 31.05 5.53 30.77
CA LEU A 268 31.48 5.04 32.08
C LEU A 268 33.02 5.01 32.21
N ALA A 269 33.73 4.57 31.15
CA ALA A 269 35.20 4.56 31.12
C ALA A 269 35.74 5.99 31.23
N LYS A 270 35.20 6.94 30.45
CA LYS A 270 35.60 8.37 30.55
C LYS A 270 35.37 8.93 31.94
N GLN A 271 34.25 8.61 32.59
CA GLN A 271 33.99 9.08 33.97
C GLN A 271 35.03 8.51 34.96
N LYS A 272 35.40 7.23 34.84
CA LYS A 272 36.45 6.62 35.66
C LYS A 272 37.80 7.24 35.45
N ASP A 273 38.16 7.53 34.23
CA ASP A 273 39.45 8.22 33.91
C ASP A 273 39.52 9.62 34.54
N LEU A 274 38.43 10.38 34.46
CA LEU A 274 38.34 11.70 35.12
C LEU A 274 38.47 11.59 36.65
N GLU A 275 37.85 10.59 37.26
CA GLU A 275 37.94 10.36 38.71
C GLU A 275 39.36 9.93 39.12
N ILE A 276 40.00 9.06 38.32
CA ILE A 276 41.40 8.68 38.52
C ILE A 276 42.31 9.91 38.47
N GLU A 277 42.17 10.81 37.50
CA GLU A 277 42.93 12.05 37.39
C GLU A 277 42.68 12.97 38.62
N ARG A 278 41.42 13.07 39.06
CA ARG A 278 41.05 13.81 40.26
C ARG A 278 41.75 13.26 41.51
N LEU A 279 41.74 11.95 41.68
CA LEU A 279 42.37 11.26 42.83
C LEU A 279 43.88 11.40 42.81
N LYS A 280 44.52 11.30 41.64
CA LYS A 280 45.98 11.58 41.48
C LYS A 280 46.34 12.99 41.88
N ALA A 281 45.54 13.98 41.46
CA ALA A 281 45.75 15.39 41.81
C ALA A 281 45.60 15.65 43.34
N LEU A 282 44.68 14.97 44.00
CA LEU A 282 44.53 15.03 45.46
C LEU A 282 45.73 14.41 46.19
N LEU A 283 46.17 13.23 45.76
CA LEU A 283 47.36 12.57 46.34
C LEU A 283 48.61 13.42 46.19
N ALA A 284 48.83 14.05 45.04
CA ALA A 284 49.95 14.96 44.81
C ALA A 284 49.95 16.15 45.76
N LYS A 285 48.78 16.68 46.13
CA LYS A 285 48.68 17.77 47.12
C LYS A 285 48.92 17.29 48.57
N THR A 286 48.63 16.06 48.90
CA THR A 286 48.80 15.52 50.25
C THR A 286 50.25 15.13 50.57
N THR A 287 51.06 14.80 49.54
CA THR A 287 52.49 14.46 49.69
C THR A 287 53.40 15.66 49.93
N TRP A 288 52.91 16.91 49.87
CA TRP A 288 53.68 18.11 50.16
C TRP A 288 53.65 18.60 51.64
N ILE A 289 52.96 17.84 52.54
CA ILE A 289 53.03 18.14 53.97
C ILE A 289 54.28 17.42 54.51
N LYS A 290 55.44 18.12 54.52
CA LYS A 290 56.64 17.62 55.25
C LYS A 290 56.36 17.58 56.73
N PRO A 291 56.75 16.48 57.46
CA PRO A 291 56.75 16.52 58.92
C PRO A 291 57.81 17.47 59.42
N ILE A 292 57.48 18.27 60.44
CA ILE A 292 58.36 19.12 61.23
C ILE A 292 59.24 18.21 62.10
#